data_10cd0c61f38fc8c7b2d9507bb028c64a
#
_entry.id   10cd0c61f38fc8c7b2d9507bb028c64a
#
_cell.length_a   1.000
_cell.length_b   1.000
_cell.length_c   1.000
_cell.angle_alpha   90.00
_cell.angle_beta   90.00
_cell.angle_gamma   90.00
#
_symmetry.space_group_name_H-M   'P 1'
#
loop_
_entity.id
_entity.type
_entity.pdbx_description
1 polymer ?
#
loop_
_entity_poly.entity_id
_entity_poly.type
_entity_poly.pdbx_seq_one_letter_code
_entity_poly.pdbx_strand_id
1 'polypeptide(L)'
;MNIGQAFKMAWRSICGKKGRSALTILSIFIGIVAVMTIVSTMEGMKAKTMEQFAAMGANRIEVSVYAYTYDEDGNSISKDYFTGLYRFCSGLKESIIGITPKGSSNATVVYGTKNSSTMEWKYDQQYNVVSGPPQIYYGSDQYSACNNLAIAKGRDLAWLDCEKYNQICVLGAQAARVFFGSANPVGQIMKVNGNNFEVVGVYGARVEPDTPSAYQTDNFMILPYTATRLLGDTAPTEFLVTAKDDASMKTAITEIG
;
A
#
# COMPACT_ATOMS: atom_id res chain seq x y z
N MET A 1 -51.93 42.39 13.21
CA MET A 1 -51.10 42.19 14.41
C MET A 1 -49.67 42.51 13.99
N ASN A 2 -49.06 43.53 14.57
CA ASN A 2 -47.72 43.98 14.17
C ASN A 2 -46.69 42.96 14.67
N ILE A 3 -45.80 42.47 13.75
CA ILE A 3 -44.75 41.50 14.04
C ILE A 3 -43.92 41.93 15.27
N GLY A 4 -43.66 43.22 15.44
CA GLY A 4 -42.96 43.76 16.61
C GLY A 4 -43.67 43.57 17.94
N GLN A 5 -45.02 43.59 17.97
CA GLN A 5 -45.79 43.31 19.19
C GLN A 5 -45.78 41.82 19.54
N ALA A 6 -45.85 40.95 18.55
CA ALA A 6 -45.74 39.51 18.75
C ALA A 6 -44.36 39.11 19.31
N PHE A 7 -43.29 39.72 18.78
CA PHE A 7 -41.93 39.49 19.28
C PHE A 7 -41.75 39.98 20.73
N LYS A 8 -42.29 41.15 21.05
CA LYS A 8 -42.23 41.71 22.44
C LYS A 8 -43.02 40.89 23.46
N MET A 9 -44.15 40.30 23.05
CA MET A 9 -44.93 39.40 23.90
C MET A 9 -44.20 38.05 24.09
N ALA A 10 -43.64 37.48 23.04
CA ALA A 10 -42.84 36.26 23.13
C ALA A 10 -41.62 36.44 24.05
N TRP A 11 -40.89 37.54 23.89
CA TRP A 11 -39.73 37.87 24.73
C TRP A 11 -40.13 38.03 26.23
N ARG A 12 -41.23 38.71 26.53
CA ARG A 12 -41.74 38.81 27.89
C ARG A 12 -42.17 37.47 28.48
N SER A 13 -42.76 36.60 27.70
CA SER A 13 -43.14 35.23 28.11
C SER A 13 -41.93 34.38 28.47
N ILE A 14 -40.86 34.48 27.69
CA ILE A 14 -39.58 33.78 27.91
C ILE A 14 -38.90 34.29 29.20
N CYS A 15 -38.83 35.60 29.38
CA CYS A 15 -38.24 36.25 30.57
C CYS A 15 -39.06 36.08 31.84
N GLY A 16 -40.37 35.84 31.74
CA GLY A 16 -41.27 35.73 32.89
C GLY A 16 -41.12 34.42 33.70
N LYS A 17 -40.63 33.34 33.07
CA LYS A 17 -40.39 32.05 33.73
C LYS A 17 -38.98 31.54 33.41
N LYS A 18 -37.96 32.25 33.85
CA LYS A 18 -36.55 32.08 33.51
C LYS A 18 -36.05 30.65 33.66
N GLY A 19 -36.42 29.94 34.71
CA GLY A 19 -35.96 28.56 34.93
C GLY A 19 -36.50 27.55 33.89
N ARG A 20 -37.80 27.64 33.54
CA ARG A 20 -38.41 26.74 32.55
C ARG A 20 -37.87 27.03 31.13
N SER A 21 -37.75 28.31 30.78
CA SER A 21 -37.23 28.73 29.48
C SER A 21 -35.75 28.33 29.31
N ALA A 22 -34.93 28.49 30.35
CA ALA A 22 -33.53 28.08 30.34
C ALA A 22 -33.39 26.55 30.16
N LEU A 23 -34.21 25.75 30.84
CA LEU A 23 -34.19 24.29 30.71
C LEU A 23 -34.59 23.83 29.31
N THR A 24 -35.60 24.43 28.69
CA THR A 24 -36.02 24.07 27.32
C THR A 24 -34.95 24.47 26.29
N ILE A 25 -34.38 25.66 26.41
CA ILE A 25 -33.29 26.09 25.52
C ILE A 25 -32.06 25.16 25.66
N LEU A 26 -31.70 24.82 26.91
CA LEU A 26 -30.57 23.91 27.17
C LEU A 26 -30.82 22.54 26.58
N SER A 27 -32.03 21.98 26.68
CA SER A 27 -32.38 20.68 26.09
C SER A 27 -32.27 20.67 24.56
N ILE A 28 -32.76 21.75 23.90
CA ILE A 28 -32.66 21.91 22.46
C ILE A 28 -31.18 22.07 22.05
N PHE A 29 -30.41 22.85 22.78
CA PHE A 29 -28.99 23.07 22.53
C PHE A 29 -28.18 21.75 22.62
N ILE A 30 -28.43 20.97 23.69
CA ILE A 30 -27.79 19.65 23.84
C ILE A 30 -28.14 18.73 22.66
N GLY A 31 -29.42 18.70 22.24
CA GLY A 31 -29.85 17.90 21.09
C GLY A 31 -29.13 18.28 19.78
N ILE A 32 -29.04 19.58 19.50
CA ILE A 32 -28.36 20.08 18.30
C ILE A 32 -26.87 19.77 18.37
N VAL A 33 -26.20 20.03 19.49
CA VAL A 33 -24.78 19.74 19.68
C VAL A 33 -24.50 18.26 19.52
N ALA A 34 -25.33 17.37 20.08
CA ALA A 34 -25.16 15.93 19.95
C ALA A 34 -25.24 15.48 18.48
N VAL A 35 -26.22 15.96 17.72
CA VAL A 35 -26.35 15.64 16.30
C VAL A 35 -25.17 16.15 15.49
N MET A 36 -24.78 17.43 15.72
CA MET A 36 -23.61 18.01 15.02
C MET A 36 -22.32 17.24 15.31
N THR A 37 -22.13 16.85 16.58
CA THR A 37 -20.93 16.06 16.96
C THR A 37 -20.90 14.70 16.24
N ILE A 38 -22.03 14.01 16.19
CA ILE A 38 -22.14 12.71 15.48
C ILE A 38 -21.84 12.89 14.00
N VAL A 39 -22.48 13.86 13.34
CA VAL A 39 -22.28 14.09 11.89
C VAL A 39 -20.82 14.46 11.60
N SER A 40 -20.23 15.42 12.34
CA SER A 40 -18.83 15.80 12.20
C SER A 40 -17.86 14.63 12.39
N THR A 41 -18.12 13.78 13.39
CA THR A 41 -17.30 12.60 13.65
C THR A 41 -17.41 11.59 12.51
N MET A 42 -18.62 11.35 12.00
CA MET A 42 -18.83 10.45 10.85
C MET A 42 -18.16 10.97 9.59
N GLU A 43 -18.25 12.26 9.28
CA GLU A 43 -17.57 12.87 8.13
C GLU A 43 -16.05 12.79 8.27
N GLY A 44 -15.50 13.05 9.45
CA GLY A 44 -14.07 12.91 9.74
C GLY A 44 -13.59 11.46 9.60
N MET A 45 -14.36 10.48 10.10
CA MET A 45 -14.04 9.06 9.91
C MET A 45 -14.11 8.65 8.44
N LYS A 46 -15.14 9.09 7.71
CA LYS A 46 -15.29 8.82 6.28
C LYS A 46 -14.10 9.38 5.50
N ALA A 47 -13.71 10.63 5.74
CA ALA A 47 -12.56 11.26 5.08
C ALA A 47 -11.26 10.48 5.36
N LYS A 48 -11.02 10.12 6.62
CA LYS A 48 -9.83 9.34 7.00
C LYS A 48 -9.83 7.93 6.40
N THR A 49 -10.97 7.27 6.36
CA THR A 49 -11.10 5.95 5.73
C THR A 49 -10.87 6.03 4.22
N MET A 50 -11.43 7.04 3.55
CA MET A 50 -11.20 7.28 2.13
C MET A 50 -9.73 7.59 1.82
N GLU A 51 -9.05 8.37 2.67
CA GLU A 51 -7.62 8.61 2.56
C GLU A 51 -6.81 7.33 2.72
N GLN A 52 -7.16 6.46 3.67
CA GLN A 52 -6.53 5.15 3.84
C GLN A 52 -6.75 4.24 2.63
N PHE A 53 -7.96 4.20 2.07
CA PHE A 53 -8.25 3.44 0.83
C PHE A 53 -7.48 4.01 -0.36
N ALA A 54 -7.41 5.33 -0.51
CA ALA A 54 -6.61 5.98 -1.56
C ALA A 54 -5.11 5.67 -1.39
N ALA A 55 -4.60 5.67 -0.17
CA ALA A 55 -3.21 5.30 0.13
C ALA A 55 -2.92 3.81 -0.16
N MET A 56 -3.91 2.92 0.00
CA MET A 56 -3.80 1.50 -0.38
C MET A 56 -3.95 1.26 -1.89
N GLY A 57 -4.26 2.30 -2.69
CA GLY A 57 -4.48 2.19 -4.13
C GLY A 57 -5.84 1.56 -4.44
N ALA A 58 -6.92 2.33 -4.31
CA ALA A 58 -8.29 1.87 -4.53
C ALA A 58 -8.56 1.38 -5.97
N ASN A 59 -7.76 1.82 -6.93
CA ASN A 59 -7.97 1.53 -8.37
C ASN A 59 -7.11 0.36 -8.85
N ARG A 60 -7.05 -0.73 -8.07
CA ARG A 60 -6.24 -1.91 -8.37
C ARG A 60 -7.09 -2.99 -9.01
N ILE A 61 -6.60 -3.52 -10.14
CA ILE A 61 -7.16 -4.67 -10.84
C ILE A 61 -6.16 -5.80 -10.71
N GLU A 62 -6.58 -6.92 -10.15
CA GLU A 62 -5.77 -8.12 -10.10
C GLU A 62 -6.06 -8.95 -11.36
N VAL A 63 -5.03 -9.20 -12.14
CA VAL A 63 -5.08 -10.02 -13.34
C VAL A 63 -4.35 -11.32 -13.07
N SER A 64 -5.04 -12.44 -13.19
CA SER A 64 -4.45 -13.78 -13.03
C SER A 64 -4.45 -14.49 -14.37
N VAL A 65 -3.30 -15.01 -14.78
CA VAL A 65 -3.16 -15.79 -16.01
C VAL A 65 -3.11 -17.27 -15.66
N TYR A 66 -4.16 -17.98 -16.01
CA TYR A 66 -4.26 -19.44 -15.85
C TYR A 66 -3.97 -20.13 -17.20
N ALA A 67 -2.69 -20.25 -17.54
CA ALA A 67 -2.27 -20.97 -18.74
C ALA A 67 -1.25 -22.04 -18.37
N TYR A 68 -1.59 -23.28 -18.63
CA TYR A 68 -0.67 -24.40 -18.47
C TYR A 68 0.00 -24.66 -19.81
N THR A 69 1.31 -24.44 -19.87
CA THR A 69 2.13 -24.83 -21.02
C THR A 69 2.96 -26.04 -20.60
N TYR A 70 2.92 -27.09 -21.40
CA TYR A 70 3.67 -28.31 -21.16
C TYR A 70 4.76 -28.46 -22.24
N ASP A 71 5.92 -29.02 -21.85
CA ASP A 71 6.94 -29.43 -22.79
C ASP A 71 6.54 -30.74 -23.51
N GLU A 72 7.40 -31.20 -24.43
CA GLU A 72 7.17 -32.45 -25.17
C GLU A 72 7.16 -33.67 -24.24
N ASP A 73 7.77 -33.57 -23.06
CA ASP A 73 7.83 -34.61 -22.04
C ASP A 73 6.66 -34.52 -21.02
N GLY A 74 5.75 -33.57 -21.18
CA GLY A 74 4.57 -33.38 -20.32
C GLY A 74 4.87 -32.63 -19.02
N ASN A 75 6.02 -31.99 -18.85
CA ASN A 75 6.33 -31.19 -17.69
C ASN A 75 5.76 -29.77 -17.86
N SER A 76 5.23 -29.19 -16.78
CA SER A 76 4.73 -27.82 -16.79
C SER A 76 5.88 -26.82 -17.00
N ILE A 77 5.79 -26.01 -18.06
CA ILE A 77 6.74 -24.93 -18.34
C ILE A 77 6.21 -23.63 -17.77
N SER A 78 7.01 -22.97 -16.93
CA SER A 78 6.73 -21.61 -16.48
C SER A 78 7.05 -20.62 -17.60
N LYS A 79 6.01 -19.98 -18.15
CA LYS A 79 6.14 -18.98 -19.21
C LYS A 79 6.05 -17.57 -18.61
N ASP A 80 6.90 -16.65 -19.10
CA ASP A 80 6.81 -15.25 -18.78
C ASP A 80 5.67 -14.58 -19.57
N TYR A 81 4.57 -14.31 -18.88
CA TYR A 81 3.42 -13.59 -19.46
C TYR A 81 3.54 -12.07 -19.24
N PHE A 82 4.43 -11.62 -18.34
CA PHE A 82 4.51 -10.22 -17.94
C PHE A 82 4.90 -9.31 -19.10
N THR A 83 5.89 -9.66 -19.89
CA THR A 83 6.38 -8.84 -21.01
C THR A 83 5.27 -8.52 -22.01
N GLY A 84 4.39 -9.49 -22.29
CA GLY A 84 3.24 -9.30 -23.20
C GLY A 84 2.21 -8.33 -22.60
N LEU A 85 1.82 -8.57 -21.34
CA LEU A 85 0.88 -7.71 -20.62
C LEU A 85 1.43 -6.30 -20.40
N TYR A 86 2.72 -6.16 -20.10
CA TYR A 86 3.37 -4.87 -19.94
C TYR A 86 3.28 -4.02 -21.21
N ARG A 87 3.55 -4.62 -22.38
CA ARG A 87 3.42 -3.92 -23.68
C ARG A 87 1.98 -3.52 -23.95
N PHE A 88 1.03 -4.41 -23.68
CA PHE A 88 -0.38 -4.14 -23.86
C PHE A 88 -0.83 -2.98 -22.96
N CYS A 89 -0.58 -3.06 -21.66
CA CYS A 89 -0.92 -2.01 -20.69
C CYS A 89 -0.21 -0.67 -20.97
N SER A 90 1.03 -0.73 -21.52
CA SER A 90 1.75 0.48 -21.95
C SER A 90 1.08 1.21 -23.12
N GLY A 91 0.22 0.52 -23.89
CA GLY A 91 -0.64 1.12 -24.91
C GLY A 91 -1.84 1.88 -24.32
N LEU A 92 -2.27 1.54 -23.10
CA LEU A 92 -3.47 2.06 -22.42
C LEU A 92 -3.16 3.20 -21.43
N LYS A 93 -2.18 4.05 -21.75
CA LYS A 93 -1.68 5.13 -20.85
C LYS A 93 -2.72 6.13 -20.39
N GLU A 94 -3.85 6.24 -21.08
CA GLU A 94 -4.93 7.14 -20.67
C GLU A 94 -5.72 6.57 -19.49
N SER A 95 -5.84 5.25 -19.38
CA SER A 95 -6.63 4.55 -18.36
C SER A 95 -5.79 3.91 -17.25
N ILE A 96 -4.54 3.53 -17.56
CA ILE A 96 -3.68 2.75 -16.67
C ILE A 96 -2.47 3.58 -16.21
N ILE A 97 -2.18 3.57 -14.90
CA ILE A 97 -0.96 4.14 -14.32
C ILE A 97 0.21 3.20 -14.56
N GLY A 98 0.01 1.90 -14.34
CA GLY A 98 1.05 0.89 -14.49
C GLY A 98 0.60 -0.52 -14.21
N ILE A 99 1.52 -1.45 -14.49
CA ILE A 99 1.38 -2.87 -14.22
C ILE A 99 2.64 -3.41 -13.55
N THR A 100 2.49 -4.25 -12.55
CA THR A 100 3.61 -4.93 -11.89
C THR A 100 3.25 -6.37 -11.57
N PRO A 101 4.20 -7.30 -11.59
CA PRO A 101 3.96 -8.65 -11.10
C PRO A 101 3.59 -8.65 -9.62
N LYS A 102 2.67 -9.54 -9.23
CA LYS A 102 2.27 -9.81 -7.86
C LYS A 102 2.83 -11.19 -7.48
N GLY A 103 3.98 -11.20 -6.85
CA GLY A 103 4.63 -12.42 -6.40
C GLY A 103 5.45 -12.16 -5.16
N SER A 104 5.69 -13.22 -4.39
CA SER A 104 6.52 -13.16 -3.19
C SER A 104 7.49 -14.33 -3.16
N SER A 105 8.56 -14.19 -2.38
CA SER A 105 9.56 -15.23 -2.14
C SER A 105 9.74 -15.47 -0.65
N ASN A 106 9.97 -16.72 -0.29
CA ASN A 106 10.37 -17.11 1.07
C ASN A 106 11.90 -17.18 1.23
N ALA A 107 12.64 -16.52 0.34
CA ALA A 107 14.09 -16.52 0.36
C ALA A 107 14.65 -15.90 1.65
N THR A 108 15.78 -16.41 2.08
CA THR A 108 16.50 -15.90 3.26
C THR A 108 17.34 -14.69 2.90
N VAL A 109 17.19 -13.61 3.65
CA VAL A 109 17.97 -12.36 3.49
C VAL A 109 19.04 -12.28 4.56
N VAL A 110 20.28 -12.00 4.14
CA VAL A 110 21.44 -11.88 5.04
C VAL A 110 22.20 -10.59 4.76
N TYR A 111 22.50 -9.84 5.82
CA TYR A 111 23.42 -8.71 5.78
C TYR A 111 24.27 -8.66 7.06
N GLY A 112 25.58 -8.76 6.89
CA GLY A 112 26.51 -8.85 8.03
C GLY A 112 26.17 -10.06 8.91
N THR A 113 25.89 -9.81 10.19
CA THR A 113 25.48 -10.84 11.16
C THR A 113 23.96 -11.05 11.22
N LYS A 114 23.18 -10.22 10.55
CA LYS A 114 21.71 -10.30 10.53
C LYS A 114 21.23 -11.26 9.47
N ASN A 115 20.38 -12.19 9.86
CA ASN A 115 19.84 -13.23 9.00
C ASN A 115 18.33 -13.34 9.22
N SER A 116 17.53 -13.18 8.16
CA SER A 116 16.06 -13.24 8.25
C SER A 116 15.53 -14.60 8.70
N SER A 117 16.26 -15.70 8.44
CA SER A 117 15.85 -17.04 8.88
C SER A 117 15.93 -17.24 10.39
N THR A 118 16.70 -16.42 11.10
CA THR A 118 16.81 -16.44 12.58
C THR A 118 15.94 -15.37 13.23
N MET A 119 15.25 -14.53 12.44
CA MET A 119 14.32 -13.53 12.97
C MET A 119 12.99 -14.21 13.28
N GLU A 120 12.58 -14.14 14.55
CA GLU A 120 11.29 -14.65 14.97
C GLU A 120 10.20 -13.59 14.82
N TRP A 121 9.01 -14.02 14.42
CA TRP A 121 7.82 -13.18 14.48
C TRP A 121 7.46 -12.95 15.93
N LYS A 122 7.46 -11.69 16.35
CA LYS A 122 7.01 -11.28 17.68
C LYS A 122 5.73 -10.48 17.55
N TYR A 123 4.82 -10.73 18.48
CA TYR A 123 3.51 -10.13 18.54
C TYR A 123 3.32 -9.42 19.87
N ASP A 124 2.59 -8.32 19.87
CA ASP A 124 2.13 -7.67 21.10
C ASP A 124 0.91 -8.39 21.71
N GLN A 125 0.36 -7.84 22.80
CA GLN A 125 -0.82 -8.39 23.47
C GLN A 125 -2.10 -8.32 22.62
N GLN A 126 -2.12 -7.49 21.55
CA GLN A 126 -3.19 -7.34 20.60
C GLN A 126 -2.94 -8.15 19.30
N TYR A 127 -1.96 -9.04 19.30
CA TYR A 127 -1.55 -9.84 18.13
C TYR A 127 -1.05 -9.02 16.94
N ASN A 128 -0.58 -7.77 17.14
CA ASN A 128 0.10 -7.03 16.11
C ASN A 128 1.57 -7.46 16.00
N VAL A 129 2.08 -7.52 14.78
CA VAL A 129 3.49 -7.84 14.51
C VAL A 129 4.37 -6.67 14.99
N VAL A 130 5.27 -6.94 15.94
CA VAL A 130 6.22 -5.94 16.47
C VAL A 130 7.66 -6.23 16.05
N SER A 131 7.94 -7.39 15.48
CA SER A 131 9.23 -7.77 14.91
C SER A 131 9.05 -8.97 14.00
N GLY A 132 9.90 -9.10 12.98
CA GLY A 132 9.89 -10.25 12.08
C GLY A 132 10.79 -10.03 10.86
N PRO A 133 10.99 -11.09 10.07
CA PRO A 133 11.73 -10.99 8.81
C PRO A 133 11.00 -10.10 7.80
N PRO A 134 11.72 -9.47 6.86
CA PRO A 134 11.10 -8.70 5.81
C PRO A 134 10.37 -9.62 4.83
N GLN A 135 9.27 -9.13 4.28
CA GLN A 135 8.60 -9.77 3.15
C GLN A 135 9.37 -9.48 1.86
N ILE A 136 9.55 -10.48 1.01
CA ILE A 136 10.21 -10.30 -0.29
C ILE A 136 9.14 -10.34 -1.36
N TYR A 137 9.07 -9.29 -2.19
CA TYR A 137 8.15 -9.22 -3.31
C TYR A 137 8.91 -9.06 -4.62
N TYR A 138 8.31 -9.54 -5.67
CA TYR A 138 8.75 -9.34 -7.04
C TYR A 138 8.05 -8.13 -7.66
N GLY A 139 8.80 -7.29 -8.34
CA GLY A 139 8.26 -6.08 -8.96
C GLY A 139 8.90 -5.75 -10.30
N SER A 140 8.28 -4.80 -10.98
CA SER A 140 8.80 -4.13 -12.18
C SER A 140 9.20 -2.69 -11.85
N ASP A 141 9.62 -1.94 -12.86
CA ASP A 141 9.87 -0.50 -12.81
C ASP A 141 8.62 0.32 -12.42
N GLN A 142 7.43 -0.26 -12.54
CA GLN A 142 6.16 0.39 -12.20
C GLN A 142 5.63 -0.03 -10.82
N TYR A 143 6.42 -0.79 -10.06
CA TYR A 143 6.00 -1.28 -8.74
C TYR A 143 5.63 -0.14 -7.79
N SER A 144 6.45 0.91 -7.73
CA SER A 144 6.21 2.06 -6.87
C SER A 144 4.95 2.82 -7.26
N ALA A 145 4.74 3.05 -8.55
CA ALA A 145 3.54 3.71 -9.06
C ALA A 145 2.26 2.90 -8.75
N CYS A 146 2.32 1.57 -8.93
CA CYS A 146 1.19 0.68 -8.62
C CYS A 146 0.88 0.58 -7.12
N ASN A 147 1.88 0.80 -6.25
CA ASN A 147 1.74 0.67 -4.81
C ASN A 147 1.75 2.02 -4.06
N ASN A 148 1.71 3.14 -4.80
CA ASN A 148 1.77 4.49 -4.24
C ASN A 148 2.95 4.68 -3.27
N LEU A 149 4.14 4.26 -3.73
CA LEU A 149 5.38 4.35 -2.98
C LEU A 149 6.27 5.44 -3.56
N ALA A 150 6.94 6.20 -2.71
CA ALA A 150 7.92 7.20 -3.11
C ALA A 150 9.31 6.76 -2.66
N ILE A 151 10.33 7.00 -3.49
CA ILE A 151 11.73 6.76 -3.13
C ILE A 151 12.21 7.87 -2.17
N ALA A 152 12.77 7.46 -1.04
CA ALA A 152 13.40 8.37 -0.07
C ALA A 152 14.91 8.50 -0.29
N LYS A 153 15.57 7.41 -0.72
CA LYS A 153 17.02 7.40 -0.99
C LYS A 153 17.32 6.52 -2.20
N GLY A 154 18.31 6.92 -3.00
CA GLY A 154 18.73 6.17 -4.17
C GLY A 154 17.74 6.25 -5.33
N ARG A 155 17.48 5.13 -6.02
CA ARG A 155 16.59 5.02 -7.16
C ARG A 155 15.65 3.82 -7.03
N ASP A 156 14.59 3.85 -7.79
CA ASP A 156 13.67 2.71 -7.96
C ASP A 156 14.21 1.68 -8.94
N LEU A 157 13.49 0.56 -9.09
CA LEU A 157 13.69 -0.40 -10.17
C LEU A 157 13.50 0.32 -11.51
N ALA A 158 14.34 0.01 -12.48
CA ALA A 158 14.18 0.44 -13.85
C ALA A 158 13.86 -0.78 -14.74
N TRP A 159 13.15 -0.56 -15.86
CA TRP A 159 12.88 -1.62 -16.81
C TRP A 159 14.15 -2.36 -17.25
N LEU A 160 15.26 -1.61 -17.43
CA LEU A 160 16.56 -2.16 -17.79
C LEU A 160 17.09 -3.16 -16.75
N ASP A 161 16.76 -3.00 -15.48
CA ASP A 161 17.18 -3.94 -14.43
C ASP A 161 16.48 -5.29 -14.57
N CYS A 162 15.21 -5.28 -14.98
CA CYS A 162 14.48 -6.49 -15.31
C CYS A 162 15.01 -7.13 -16.61
N GLU A 163 15.22 -6.33 -17.66
CA GLU A 163 15.66 -6.80 -18.96
C GLU A 163 17.07 -7.44 -18.93
N LYS A 164 17.98 -6.84 -18.15
CA LYS A 164 19.36 -7.32 -17.99
C LYS A 164 19.56 -8.31 -16.85
N TYR A 165 18.50 -8.69 -16.15
CA TYR A 165 18.57 -9.59 -14.99
C TYR A 165 19.53 -9.06 -13.89
N ASN A 166 19.54 -7.75 -13.67
CA ASN A 166 20.41 -7.15 -12.67
C ASN A 166 20.05 -7.64 -11.27
N GLN A 167 21.05 -8.01 -10.49
CA GLN A 167 20.89 -8.44 -9.11
C GLN A 167 20.85 -7.21 -8.19
N ILE A 168 19.74 -6.56 -8.16
CA ILE A 168 19.48 -5.37 -7.34
C ILE A 168 18.23 -5.52 -6.51
N CYS A 169 18.12 -4.72 -5.46
CA CYS A 169 16.92 -4.65 -4.64
C CYS A 169 16.61 -3.23 -4.17
N VAL A 170 15.35 -2.98 -3.86
CA VAL A 170 14.86 -1.77 -3.20
C VAL A 170 14.22 -2.17 -1.88
N LEU A 171 14.55 -1.46 -0.80
CA LEU A 171 14.09 -1.77 0.53
C LEU A 171 12.91 -0.88 0.94
N GLY A 172 11.96 -1.43 1.68
CA GLY A 172 11.03 -0.64 2.45
C GLY A 172 11.73 0.03 3.65
N ALA A 173 11.16 1.12 4.15
CA ALA A 173 11.78 1.92 5.21
C ALA A 173 12.09 1.10 6.46
N GLN A 174 11.17 0.24 6.90
CA GLN A 174 11.38 -0.58 8.09
C GLN A 174 12.41 -1.68 7.85
N ALA A 175 12.43 -2.33 6.68
CA ALA A 175 13.45 -3.32 6.34
C ALA A 175 14.86 -2.70 6.34
N ALA A 176 15.00 -1.48 5.77
CA ALA A 176 16.26 -0.75 5.82
C ALA A 176 16.72 -0.49 7.26
N ARG A 177 15.82 -0.09 8.17
CA ARG A 177 16.13 0.09 9.61
C ARG A 177 16.50 -1.22 10.29
N VAL A 178 15.78 -2.30 10.01
CA VAL A 178 16.05 -3.62 10.59
C VAL A 178 17.47 -4.08 10.26
N PHE A 179 17.90 -3.98 9.00
CA PHE A 179 19.21 -4.47 8.59
C PHE A 179 20.34 -3.47 8.81
N PHE A 180 20.14 -2.19 8.55
CA PHE A 180 21.20 -1.17 8.52
C PHE A 180 21.16 -0.20 9.71
N GLY A 181 20.05 -0.13 10.47
CA GLY A 181 19.87 0.85 11.52
C GLY A 181 19.84 2.27 10.95
N SER A 182 20.82 3.11 11.35
CA SER A 182 20.99 4.48 10.84
C SER A 182 21.95 4.59 9.65
N ALA A 183 22.65 3.50 9.29
CA ALA A 183 23.58 3.50 8.17
C ALA A 183 22.87 3.65 6.82
N ASN A 184 23.58 4.17 5.82
CA ASN A 184 23.03 4.26 4.46
C ASN A 184 23.05 2.87 3.79
N PRO A 185 21.91 2.30 3.40
CA PRO A 185 21.87 1.01 2.75
C PRO A 185 22.19 1.05 1.25
N VAL A 186 22.05 2.20 0.58
CA VAL A 186 22.27 2.33 -0.87
C VAL A 186 23.74 2.06 -1.23
N GLY A 187 23.93 1.17 -2.22
CA GLY A 187 25.23 0.68 -2.65
C GLY A 187 25.77 -0.49 -1.83
N GLN A 188 25.05 -0.93 -0.79
CA GLN A 188 25.45 -2.11 0.00
C GLN A 188 24.93 -3.39 -0.66
N ILE A 189 25.64 -4.49 -0.41
CA ILE A 189 25.28 -5.81 -0.95
C ILE A 189 24.62 -6.65 0.13
N MET A 190 23.44 -7.13 -0.14
CA MET A 190 22.73 -8.11 0.67
C MET A 190 22.71 -9.47 -0.02
N LYS A 191 22.69 -10.54 0.74
CA LYS A 191 22.54 -11.90 0.18
C LYS A 191 21.09 -12.36 0.29
N VAL A 192 20.52 -12.82 -0.82
CA VAL A 192 19.19 -13.42 -0.87
C VAL A 192 19.35 -14.85 -1.39
N ASN A 193 19.07 -15.84 -0.55
CA ASN A 193 19.40 -17.26 -0.82
C ASN A 193 20.84 -17.48 -1.32
N GLY A 194 21.81 -16.76 -0.72
CA GLY A 194 23.22 -16.85 -1.08
C GLY A 194 23.65 -15.99 -2.29
N ASN A 195 22.72 -15.47 -3.08
CA ASN A 195 23.00 -14.60 -4.21
C ASN A 195 23.15 -13.14 -3.77
N ASN A 196 24.10 -12.42 -4.35
CA ASN A 196 24.37 -11.03 -4.01
C ASN A 196 23.40 -10.09 -4.73
N PHE A 197 22.73 -9.22 -3.97
CA PHE A 197 21.88 -8.16 -4.50
C PHE A 197 22.35 -6.81 -3.97
N GLU A 198 22.57 -5.86 -4.86
CA GLU A 198 22.92 -4.48 -4.50
C GLU A 198 21.65 -3.70 -4.13
N VAL A 199 21.68 -3.00 -3.01
CA VAL A 199 20.60 -2.09 -2.61
C VAL A 199 20.73 -0.80 -3.41
N VAL A 200 19.81 -0.56 -4.34
CA VAL A 200 19.82 0.65 -5.19
C VAL A 200 18.92 1.76 -4.67
N GLY A 201 17.99 1.46 -3.77
CA GLY A 201 17.09 2.45 -3.21
C GLY A 201 16.40 2.01 -1.94
N VAL A 202 15.75 3.00 -1.29
CA VAL A 202 14.90 2.82 -0.11
C VAL A 202 13.64 3.63 -0.31
N TYR A 203 12.49 2.98 -0.14
CA TYR A 203 11.20 3.66 -0.12
C TYR A 203 11.00 4.48 1.14
N GLY A 204 10.23 5.55 1.03
CA GLY A 204 9.83 6.38 2.15
C GLY A 204 8.94 5.62 3.14
N ALA A 205 9.06 5.96 4.42
CA ALA A 205 8.18 5.42 5.44
C ALA A 205 6.74 5.93 5.23
N ARG A 206 5.77 5.04 5.22
CA ARG A 206 4.33 5.35 5.15
C ARG A 206 3.72 5.56 6.52
N VAL A 207 4.34 4.98 7.53
CA VAL A 207 3.93 5.05 8.93
C VAL A 207 5.15 5.31 9.81
N GLU A 208 4.90 5.63 11.07
CA GLU A 208 5.98 5.87 12.02
C GLU A 208 6.86 4.62 12.18
N PRO A 209 8.20 4.75 12.06
CA PRO A 209 9.13 3.64 12.16
C PRO A 209 9.08 2.92 13.52
N ASP A 210 9.49 1.64 13.51
CA ASP A 210 9.56 0.77 14.70
C ASP A 210 8.21 0.56 15.41
N THR A 211 7.11 0.84 14.72
CA THR A 211 5.74 0.54 15.19
C THR A 211 5.25 -0.80 14.61
N PRO A 212 4.23 -1.43 15.22
CA PRO A 212 3.58 -2.60 14.63
C PRO A 212 3.13 -2.38 13.18
N SER A 213 2.57 -1.21 12.89
CA SER A 213 2.17 -0.84 11.54
C SER A 213 3.35 -0.79 10.56
N ALA A 214 4.54 -0.32 10.99
CA ALA A 214 5.73 -0.29 10.15
C ALA A 214 6.21 -1.70 9.78
N TYR A 215 6.15 -2.66 10.71
CA TYR A 215 6.48 -4.05 10.41
C TYR A 215 5.49 -4.71 9.45
N GLN A 216 4.23 -4.29 9.44
CA GLN A 216 3.22 -4.80 8.52
C GLN A 216 3.30 -4.16 7.14
N THR A 217 3.62 -2.85 7.06
CA THR A 217 3.51 -2.07 5.83
C THR A 217 4.83 -1.76 5.16
N ASP A 218 5.91 -1.54 5.91
CA ASP A 218 7.18 -1.01 5.41
C ASP A 218 8.36 -1.97 5.60
N ASN A 219 8.12 -3.19 6.16
CA ASN A 219 9.13 -4.22 6.34
C ASN A 219 9.16 -5.18 5.15
N PHE A 220 9.62 -4.69 4.00
CA PHE A 220 9.69 -5.48 2.78
C PHE A 220 10.93 -5.17 1.94
N MET A 221 11.23 -6.07 1.00
CA MET A 221 12.26 -5.94 -0.03
C MET A 221 11.62 -6.23 -1.39
N ILE A 222 11.93 -5.40 -2.38
CA ILE A 222 11.49 -5.62 -3.76
C ILE A 222 12.68 -6.06 -4.60
N LEU A 223 12.50 -7.15 -5.33
CA LEU A 223 13.43 -7.66 -6.33
C LEU A 223 12.83 -7.51 -7.72
N PRO A 224 13.64 -7.32 -8.77
CA PRO A 224 13.16 -7.47 -10.13
C PRO A 224 12.47 -8.83 -10.30
N TYR A 225 11.34 -8.89 -10.99
CA TYR A 225 10.59 -10.15 -11.15
C TYR A 225 11.41 -11.24 -11.84
N THR A 226 12.40 -10.86 -12.62
CA THR A 226 13.32 -11.76 -13.28
C THR A 226 14.27 -12.50 -12.33
N ALA A 227 14.36 -12.03 -11.06
CA ALA A 227 15.14 -12.70 -10.01
C ALA A 227 14.52 -14.06 -9.60
N THR A 228 13.26 -14.33 -9.95
CA THR A 228 12.61 -15.64 -9.73
C THR A 228 13.45 -16.80 -10.24
N ARG A 229 14.08 -16.63 -11.41
CA ARG A 229 14.96 -17.66 -12.00
C ARG A 229 16.17 -17.97 -11.13
N LEU A 230 16.73 -16.94 -10.48
CA LEU A 230 17.91 -17.07 -9.63
C LEU A 230 17.58 -17.70 -8.28
N LEU A 231 16.38 -17.42 -7.78
CA LEU A 231 15.91 -17.91 -6.48
C LEU A 231 15.21 -19.26 -6.55
N GLY A 232 14.95 -19.78 -7.77
CA GLY A 232 14.25 -21.04 -8.00
C GLY A 232 12.73 -20.92 -7.83
N ASP A 233 12.20 -19.71 -7.84
CA ASP A 233 10.76 -19.46 -7.78
C ASP A 233 10.15 -19.53 -9.20
N THR A 234 8.86 -19.81 -9.28
CA THR A 234 8.11 -19.78 -10.53
C THR A 234 7.89 -18.36 -11.01
N ALA A 235 7.83 -18.16 -12.34
CA ALA A 235 7.47 -16.86 -12.89
C ALA A 235 6.07 -16.44 -12.39
N PRO A 236 5.87 -15.16 -12.03
CA PRO A 236 4.58 -14.68 -11.56
C PRO A 236 3.49 -14.88 -12.61
N THR A 237 2.35 -15.40 -12.18
CA THR A 237 1.12 -15.55 -12.97
C THR A 237 0.04 -14.57 -12.54
N GLU A 238 0.27 -13.85 -11.45
CA GLU A 238 -0.60 -12.79 -10.96
C GLU A 238 0.06 -11.43 -11.17
N PHE A 239 -0.74 -10.47 -11.60
CA PHE A 239 -0.29 -9.13 -11.94
C PHE A 239 -1.23 -8.10 -11.31
N LEU A 240 -0.64 -7.00 -10.88
CA LEU A 240 -1.37 -5.85 -10.35
C LEU A 240 -1.36 -4.75 -11.39
N VAL A 241 -2.53 -4.40 -11.92
CA VAL A 241 -2.74 -3.26 -12.80
C VAL A 241 -3.39 -2.15 -11.99
N THR A 242 -2.88 -0.94 -12.09
CA THR A 242 -3.45 0.21 -11.40
C THR A 242 -4.03 1.18 -12.40
N ALA A 243 -5.34 1.42 -12.31
CA ALA A 243 -6.05 2.40 -13.10
C ALA A 243 -5.89 3.82 -12.50
N LYS A 244 -6.10 4.86 -13.32
CA LYS A 244 -5.99 6.25 -12.86
C LYS A 244 -7.14 6.63 -11.92
N ASP A 245 -8.35 6.17 -12.24
CA ASP A 245 -9.58 6.48 -11.50
C ASP A 245 -10.62 5.37 -11.69
N ASP A 246 -11.75 5.48 -11.00
CA ASP A 246 -12.83 4.50 -11.05
C ASP A 246 -13.48 4.37 -12.45
N ALA A 247 -13.50 5.43 -13.24
CA ALA A 247 -14.03 5.40 -14.61
C ALA A 247 -13.08 4.64 -15.53
N SER A 248 -11.79 4.92 -15.44
CA SER A 248 -10.72 4.23 -16.15
C SER A 248 -10.61 2.75 -15.77
N MET A 249 -10.94 2.39 -14.52
CA MET A 249 -10.96 1.00 -14.04
C MET A 249 -11.95 0.15 -14.84
N LYS A 250 -13.17 0.64 -15.09
CA LYS A 250 -14.19 -0.07 -15.88
C LYS A 250 -13.73 -0.31 -17.31
N THR A 251 -13.12 0.73 -17.91
CA THR A 251 -12.54 0.63 -19.25
C THR A 251 -11.41 -0.38 -19.30
N ALA A 252 -10.47 -0.30 -18.34
CA ALA A 252 -9.34 -1.22 -18.26
C ALA A 252 -9.77 -2.67 -18.05
N ILE A 253 -10.78 -2.94 -17.23
CA ILE A 253 -11.33 -4.30 -17.05
C ILE A 253 -11.91 -4.85 -18.37
N THR A 254 -12.59 -4.00 -19.16
CA THR A 254 -13.18 -4.43 -20.44
C THR A 254 -12.11 -4.67 -21.52
N GLU A 255 -10.99 -3.94 -21.47
CA GLU A 255 -9.91 -4.04 -22.45
C GLU A 255 -8.92 -5.17 -22.13
N ILE A 256 -8.76 -5.53 -20.85
CA ILE A 256 -7.83 -6.60 -20.40
C ILE A 256 -8.50 -7.99 -20.36
N GLY A 257 -9.83 -8.04 -20.11
CA GLY A 257 -10.60 -9.30 -20.01
C GLY A 257 -11.11 -9.76 -21.34
#